data_4f2ac1784ebdab75898d0ee48b6bf482
#
_entry.id   4f2ac1784ebdab75898d0ee48b6bf482
#
_cell.length_a   1.000
_cell.length_b   1.000
_cell.length_c   1.000
_cell.angle_alpha   90.00
_cell.angle_beta   90.00
_cell.angle_gamma   90.00
#
_symmetry.space_group_name_H-M   'P 1'
#
loop_
_entity.id
_entity.type
_entity.pdbx_description
1 polymer ?
#
loop_
_entity_poly.entity_id
_entity_poly.type
_entity_poly.pdbx_seq_one_letter_code
_entity_poly.pdbx_strand_id
1 'polypeptide(L)'
;RPDILFVLDSAYAEYVTATDYSAGIDLVDQAENVVMVRTFSKMGLAAERVGWMYGTAHVVDAVNRIRGPFNVSVSGQVAAAAAVRDTAFTAELRAHNARWRDWLAQSLASNRIHVPPSQGNFVLAVFEDSEVARAAFEGLRAKGLLVREMHSYGIPQALRISIGLEAGMRGGVEVLKDFGARGAKD
;
A
#
# COMPACT_ATOMS: atom_id res chain seq x y z
N ARG A 1 -1.88 2.63 -28.64
CA ARG A 1 -1.48 1.23 -28.79
C ARG A 1 -2.69 0.32 -28.50
N PRO A 2 -3.59 0.10 -29.49
CA PRO A 2 -4.77 -0.74 -29.29
C PRO A 2 -4.42 -2.24 -29.14
N ASP A 3 -3.21 -2.63 -29.50
CA ASP A 3 -2.65 -3.98 -29.38
C ASP A 3 -2.11 -4.31 -27.98
N ILE A 4 -2.14 -3.34 -27.04
CA ILE A 4 -1.68 -3.50 -25.66
C ILE A 4 -2.88 -3.33 -24.73
N LEU A 5 -3.14 -4.31 -23.86
CA LEU A 5 -4.07 -4.16 -22.75
C LEU A 5 -3.36 -3.46 -21.58
N PHE A 6 -3.87 -2.31 -21.17
CA PHE A 6 -3.39 -1.60 -19.99
C PHE A 6 -4.20 -2.01 -18.76
N VAL A 7 -3.53 -2.50 -17.74
CA VAL A 7 -4.14 -2.84 -16.45
C VAL A 7 -3.67 -1.84 -15.40
N LEU A 8 -4.57 -0.98 -14.96
CA LEU A 8 -4.31 0.00 -13.91
C LEU A 8 -4.54 -0.65 -12.56
N ASP A 9 -3.46 -1.01 -11.86
CA ASP A 9 -3.54 -1.53 -10.49
C ASP A 9 -3.71 -0.37 -9.51
N SER A 10 -4.97 -0.09 -9.18
CA SER A 10 -5.38 0.98 -8.27
C SER A 10 -5.68 0.46 -6.85
N ALA A 11 -4.92 -0.55 -6.40
CA ALA A 11 -5.12 -1.20 -5.10
C ALA A 11 -4.99 -0.26 -3.88
N TYR A 12 -4.36 0.89 -4.03
CA TYR A 12 -4.17 1.88 -2.97
C TYR A 12 -4.92 3.19 -3.20
N ALA A 13 -5.80 3.25 -4.20
CA ALA A 13 -6.48 4.48 -4.60
C ALA A 13 -7.24 5.18 -3.47
N GLU A 14 -7.80 4.43 -2.52
CA GLU A 14 -8.53 4.98 -1.37
C GLU A 14 -7.64 5.83 -0.47
N TYR A 15 -6.33 5.59 -0.45
CA TYR A 15 -5.39 6.31 0.42
C TYR A 15 -4.80 7.57 -0.20
N VAL A 16 -4.93 7.74 -1.52
CA VAL A 16 -4.33 8.86 -2.23
C VAL A 16 -5.00 10.16 -1.83
N THR A 17 -4.18 11.14 -1.45
CA THR A 17 -4.61 12.50 -1.09
C THR A 17 -4.15 13.56 -2.09
N ALA A 18 -3.32 13.18 -3.07
CA ALA A 18 -2.87 14.07 -4.14
C ALA A 18 -4.07 14.50 -5.01
N THR A 19 -4.12 15.78 -5.36
CA THR A 19 -5.23 16.38 -6.12
C THR A 19 -5.16 16.13 -7.62
N ASP A 20 -3.98 15.76 -8.11
CA ASP A 20 -3.68 15.45 -9.51
C ASP A 20 -3.75 13.93 -9.82
N TYR A 21 -4.30 13.14 -8.90
CA TYR A 21 -4.45 11.70 -9.04
C TYR A 21 -5.87 11.32 -9.53
N SER A 22 -5.91 10.39 -10.48
CA SER A 22 -7.12 9.64 -10.86
C SER A 22 -6.89 8.14 -10.69
N ALA A 23 -7.90 7.43 -10.20
CA ALA A 23 -7.88 5.97 -10.12
C ALA A 23 -7.96 5.28 -11.50
N GLY A 24 -8.20 6.04 -12.55
CA GLY A 24 -8.19 5.57 -13.93
C GLY A 24 -9.57 5.25 -14.52
N ILE A 25 -10.69 5.57 -13.84
CA ILE A 25 -12.04 5.35 -14.38
C ILE A 25 -12.20 6.09 -15.70
N ASP A 26 -11.79 7.36 -15.76
CA ASP A 26 -11.89 8.19 -16.96
C ASP A 26 -11.11 7.60 -18.15
N LEU A 27 -9.99 6.92 -17.89
CA LEU A 27 -9.20 6.25 -18.92
C LEU A 27 -9.92 5.00 -19.45
N VAL A 28 -10.56 4.25 -18.56
CA VAL A 28 -11.37 3.08 -18.94
C VAL A 28 -12.56 3.50 -19.80
N ASP A 29 -13.21 4.60 -19.46
CA ASP A 29 -14.37 5.12 -20.21
C ASP A 29 -13.98 5.64 -21.60
N GLN A 30 -12.71 6.02 -21.82
CA GLN A 30 -12.21 6.60 -23.06
C GLN A 30 -11.52 5.58 -23.99
N ALA A 31 -11.18 4.36 -23.50
CA ALA A 31 -10.38 3.42 -24.27
C ALA A 31 -10.80 1.95 -24.01
N GLU A 32 -10.99 1.22 -25.10
CA GLU A 32 -11.44 -0.18 -25.05
C GLU A 32 -10.39 -1.17 -24.51
N ASN A 33 -9.13 -0.76 -24.48
CA ASN A 33 -7.98 -1.58 -24.04
C ASN A 33 -7.41 -1.16 -22.69
N VAL A 34 -8.21 -0.49 -21.86
CA VAL A 34 -7.83 -0.12 -20.49
C VAL A 34 -8.79 -0.78 -19.50
N VAL A 35 -8.25 -1.34 -18.44
CA VAL A 35 -9.01 -1.85 -17.29
C VAL A 35 -8.39 -1.37 -16.00
N MET A 36 -9.23 -1.13 -14.99
CA MET A 36 -8.81 -0.76 -13.65
C MET A 36 -9.14 -1.89 -12.67
N VAL A 37 -8.19 -2.26 -11.81
CA VAL A 37 -8.40 -3.26 -10.76
C VAL A 37 -8.27 -2.64 -9.37
N ARG A 38 -9.14 -3.07 -8.46
CA ARG A 38 -9.22 -2.59 -7.08
C ARG A 38 -9.33 -3.76 -6.12
N THR A 39 -9.07 -3.52 -4.85
CA THR A 39 -9.13 -4.56 -3.82
C THR A 39 -9.68 -4.04 -2.49
N PHE A 40 -10.40 -4.87 -1.79
CA PHE A 40 -10.78 -4.62 -0.39
C PHE A 40 -9.67 -5.02 0.61
N SER A 41 -8.64 -5.71 0.14
CA SER A 41 -7.54 -6.18 1.01
C SER A 41 -6.81 -5.06 1.74
N LYS A 42 -6.77 -3.86 1.16
CA LYS A 42 -6.09 -2.70 1.77
C LYS A 42 -7.00 -1.90 2.70
N MET A 43 -8.29 -2.20 2.71
CA MET A 43 -9.31 -1.54 3.54
C MET A 43 -9.77 -2.41 4.72
N GLY A 44 -8.89 -3.28 5.24
CA GLY A 44 -9.19 -4.12 6.39
C GLY A 44 -9.74 -5.51 6.06
N LEU A 45 -10.06 -5.82 4.80
CA LEU A 45 -10.68 -7.09 4.40
C LEU A 45 -9.70 -8.02 3.66
N ALA A 46 -8.43 -8.04 4.06
CA ALA A 46 -7.40 -8.85 3.38
C ALA A 46 -7.70 -10.35 3.39
N ALA A 47 -8.31 -10.86 4.46
CA ALA A 47 -8.65 -12.27 4.62
C ALA A 47 -9.80 -12.72 3.69
N GLU A 48 -10.71 -11.82 3.31
CA GLU A 48 -11.89 -12.13 2.50
C GLU A 48 -11.56 -12.39 1.03
N ARG A 49 -10.38 -12.01 0.56
CA ARG A 49 -9.89 -12.24 -0.81
C ARG A 49 -10.81 -11.66 -1.90
N VAL A 50 -11.36 -10.47 -1.68
CA VAL A 50 -12.24 -9.77 -2.62
C VAL A 50 -11.53 -8.61 -3.28
N GLY A 51 -11.68 -8.53 -4.59
CA GLY A 51 -11.32 -7.40 -5.44
C GLY A 51 -12.34 -7.26 -6.57
N TRP A 52 -12.21 -6.23 -7.36
CA TRP A 52 -13.07 -5.99 -8.49
C TRP A 52 -12.32 -5.31 -9.63
N MET A 53 -12.86 -5.44 -10.81
CA MET A 53 -12.32 -4.84 -12.04
C MET A 53 -13.41 -3.99 -12.69
N TYR A 54 -13.00 -2.85 -13.21
CA TYR A 54 -13.80 -2.03 -14.11
C TYR A 54 -13.13 -2.02 -15.49
N GLY A 55 -13.88 -2.34 -16.52
CA GLY A 55 -13.36 -2.46 -17.88
C GLY A 55 -14.47 -2.66 -18.90
N THR A 56 -14.10 -2.68 -20.16
CA THR A 56 -15.03 -2.91 -21.28
C THR A 56 -15.59 -4.34 -21.26
N ALA A 57 -16.79 -4.50 -21.81
CA ALA A 57 -17.53 -5.77 -21.77
C ALA A 57 -16.71 -6.95 -22.30
N HIS A 58 -15.97 -6.77 -23.41
CA HIS A 58 -15.19 -7.87 -24.01
C HIS A 58 -14.05 -8.35 -23.09
N VAL A 59 -13.39 -7.45 -22.33
CA VAL A 59 -12.35 -7.85 -21.38
C VAL A 59 -12.98 -8.52 -20.14
N VAL A 60 -14.09 -7.97 -19.64
CA VAL A 60 -14.84 -8.58 -18.54
C VAL A 60 -15.32 -9.97 -18.90
N ASP A 61 -15.85 -10.17 -20.11
CA ASP A 61 -16.27 -11.48 -20.60
C ASP A 61 -15.11 -12.47 -20.71
N ALA A 62 -13.95 -12.02 -21.18
CA ALA A 62 -12.76 -12.87 -21.26
C ALA A 62 -12.35 -13.35 -19.85
N VAL A 63 -12.34 -12.47 -18.86
CA VAL A 63 -12.07 -12.84 -17.46
C VAL A 63 -13.14 -13.79 -16.91
N ASN A 64 -14.41 -13.54 -17.19
CA ASN A 64 -15.52 -14.40 -16.76
C ASN A 64 -15.44 -15.84 -17.29
N ARG A 65 -14.85 -16.04 -18.48
CA ARG A 65 -14.67 -17.39 -19.07
C ARG A 65 -13.58 -18.21 -18.36
N ILE A 66 -12.62 -17.55 -17.72
CA ILE A 66 -11.45 -18.23 -17.11
C ILE A 66 -11.46 -18.23 -15.59
N ARG A 67 -12.25 -17.35 -14.95
CA ARG A 67 -12.37 -17.37 -13.49
C ARG A 67 -13.03 -18.65 -13.00
N GLY A 68 -12.58 -19.19 -11.85
CA GLY A 68 -13.22 -20.35 -11.22
C GLY A 68 -14.68 -20.06 -10.83
N PRO A 69 -15.56 -21.07 -10.88
CA PRO A 69 -16.91 -20.93 -10.33
C PRO A 69 -16.81 -20.67 -8.82
N PHE A 70 -17.70 -19.82 -8.30
CA PHE A 70 -17.73 -19.47 -6.86
C PHE A 70 -16.40 -18.91 -6.33
N ASN A 71 -15.64 -18.22 -7.16
CA ASN A 71 -14.33 -17.65 -6.82
C ASN A 71 -14.36 -16.60 -5.70
N VAL A 72 -15.54 -16.05 -5.38
CA VAL A 72 -15.76 -15.17 -4.22
C VAL A 72 -16.71 -15.87 -3.24
N SER A 73 -16.29 -16.07 -2.01
CA SER A 73 -17.09 -16.68 -0.96
C SER A 73 -18.33 -15.83 -0.61
N VAL A 74 -19.35 -16.45 -0.03
CA VAL A 74 -20.55 -15.71 0.44
C VAL A 74 -20.17 -14.68 1.51
N SER A 75 -19.29 -15.05 2.46
CA SER A 75 -18.79 -14.12 3.49
C SER A 75 -18.07 -12.92 2.84
N GLY A 76 -17.21 -13.17 1.86
CA GLY A 76 -16.50 -12.13 1.12
C GLY A 76 -17.44 -11.17 0.39
N GLN A 77 -18.51 -11.69 -0.24
CA GLN A 77 -19.51 -10.86 -0.91
C GLN A 77 -20.26 -9.96 0.08
N VAL A 78 -20.70 -10.52 1.21
CA VAL A 78 -21.41 -9.76 2.25
C VAL A 78 -20.51 -8.71 2.87
N ALA A 79 -19.26 -9.07 3.21
CA ALA A 79 -18.28 -8.15 3.79
C ALA A 79 -17.93 -7.01 2.83
N ALA A 80 -17.69 -7.31 1.55
CA ALA A 80 -17.39 -6.30 0.53
C ALA A 80 -18.58 -5.35 0.32
N ALA A 81 -19.80 -5.88 0.25
CA ALA A 81 -21.02 -5.08 0.11
C ALA A 81 -21.26 -4.14 1.31
N ALA A 82 -20.95 -4.60 2.51
CA ALA A 82 -21.01 -3.77 3.72
C ALA A 82 -19.94 -2.67 3.69
N ALA A 83 -18.68 -3.02 3.34
CA ALA A 83 -17.57 -2.07 3.29
C ALA A 83 -17.78 -0.94 2.27
N VAL A 84 -18.37 -1.23 1.10
CA VAL A 84 -18.69 -0.19 0.09
C VAL A 84 -19.69 0.83 0.63
N ARG A 85 -20.62 0.40 1.48
CA ARG A 85 -21.64 1.28 2.07
C ARG A 85 -21.12 2.06 3.28
N ASP A 86 -20.07 1.59 3.93
CA ASP A 86 -19.49 2.24 5.12
C ASP A 86 -18.50 3.35 4.70
N THR A 87 -19.08 4.43 4.21
CA THR A 87 -18.31 5.62 3.80
C THR A 87 -17.68 6.34 4.97
N ALA A 88 -18.29 6.25 6.17
CA ALA A 88 -17.74 6.85 7.38
C ALA A 88 -16.44 6.18 7.81
N PHE A 89 -16.41 4.85 7.87
CA PHE A 89 -15.20 4.10 8.16
C PHE A 89 -14.10 4.36 7.11
N THR A 90 -14.48 4.40 5.84
CA THR A 90 -13.52 4.71 4.75
C THR A 90 -12.89 6.09 4.92
N ALA A 91 -13.67 7.09 5.29
CA ALA A 91 -13.16 8.45 5.55
C ALA A 91 -12.23 8.49 6.77
N GLU A 92 -12.58 7.81 7.85
CA GLU A 92 -11.74 7.68 9.06
C GLU A 92 -10.42 6.98 8.74
N LEU A 93 -10.47 5.85 8.01
CA LEU A 93 -9.29 5.11 7.59
C LEU A 93 -8.34 5.96 6.76
N ARG A 94 -8.86 6.74 5.81
CA ARG A 94 -8.07 7.68 5.00
C ARG A 94 -7.40 8.76 5.85
N ALA A 95 -8.16 9.38 6.73
CA ALA A 95 -7.65 10.44 7.63
C ALA A 95 -6.57 9.90 8.57
N HIS A 96 -6.80 8.73 9.18
CA HIS A 96 -5.81 8.04 10.01
C HIS A 96 -4.53 7.76 9.22
N ASN A 97 -4.66 7.16 8.03
CA ASN A 97 -3.51 6.82 7.21
C ASN A 97 -2.71 8.06 6.80
N ALA A 98 -3.36 9.11 6.30
CA ALA A 98 -2.69 10.33 5.90
C ALA A 98 -1.90 10.95 7.06
N ARG A 99 -2.55 11.11 8.21
CA ARG A 99 -1.92 11.66 9.42
C ARG A 99 -0.68 10.86 9.84
N TRP A 100 -0.79 9.53 9.93
CA TRP A 100 0.29 8.70 10.45
C TRP A 100 1.36 8.42 9.41
N ARG A 101 1.04 8.39 8.13
CA ARG A 101 2.02 8.34 7.05
C ARG A 101 2.94 9.56 7.08
N ASP A 102 2.35 10.75 7.16
CA ASP A 102 3.09 12.00 7.15
C ASP A 102 3.92 12.14 8.44
N TRP A 103 3.34 11.80 9.59
CA TRP A 103 4.07 11.77 10.87
C TRP A 103 5.26 10.80 10.85
N LEU A 104 5.05 9.57 10.34
CA LEU A 104 6.11 8.56 10.27
C LEU A 104 7.23 9.00 9.32
N ALA A 105 6.90 9.51 8.15
CA ALA A 105 7.87 10.00 7.17
C ALA A 105 8.73 11.14 7.77
N GLN A 106 8.10 12.11 8.42
CA GLN A 106 8.80 13.22 9.09
C GLN A 106 9.68 12.73 10.24
N SER A 107 9.17 11.81 11.07
CA SER A 107 9.91 11.27 12.19
C SER A 107 11.15 10.49 11.74
N LEU A 108 11.04 9.68 10.69
CA LEU A 108 12.19 8.97 10.12
C LEU A 108 13.20 9.92 9.49
N ALA A 109 12.73 10.91 8.72
CA ALA A 109 13.59 11.93 8.12
C ALA A 109 14.36 12.74 9.18
N SER A 110 13.71 13.10 10.29
CA SER A 110 14.36 13.77 11.41
C SER A 110 15.46 12.93 12.06
N ASN A 111 15.38 11.62 11.92
CA ASN A 111 16.43 10.67 12.35
C ASN A 111 17.38 10.28 11.20
N ARG A 112 17.45 11.08 10.14
CA ARG A 112 18.36 10.90 8.98
C ARG A 112 18.15 9.59 8.21
N ILE A 113 16.92 9.06 8.22
CA ILE A 113 16.51 7.96 7.37
C ILE A 113 15.75 8.55 6.19
N HIS A 114 16.21 8.26 4.98
CA HIS A 114 15.55 8.77 3.77
C HIS A 114 14.20 8.08 3.53
N VAL A 115 13.17 8.87 3.28
CA VAL A 115 11.80 8.38 3.02
C VAL A 115 11.27 9.05 1.76
N PRO A 116 11.21 8.34 0.62
CA PRO A 116 10.54 8.84 -0.58
C PRO A 116 9.06 9.16 -0.33
N PRO A 117 8.47 10.13 -1.05
CA PRO A 117 7.05 10.43 -0.95
C PRO A 117 6.18 9.20 -1.18
N SER A 118 5.13 9.03 -0.38
CA SER A 118 4.18 7.93 -0.49
C SER A 118 2.75 8.44 -0.49
N GLN A 119 1.89 7.81 -1.30
CA GLN A 119 0.44 8.00 -1.29
C GLN A 119 -0.30 6.72 -0.83
N GLY A 120 0.43 5.66 -0.54
CA GLY A 120 -0.13 4.39 -0.07
C GLY A 120 -0.37 4.36 1.45
N ASN A 121 -0.64 3.17 1.95
CA ASN A 121 -0.74 2.90 3.40
C ASN A 121 0.58 2.36 3.98
N PHE A 122 1.69 2.79 3.43
CA PHE A 122 3.04 2.45 3.87
C PHE A 122 4.03 3.55 3.51
N VAL A 123 5.18 3.55 4.16
CA VAL A 123 6.37 4.31 3.77
C VAL A 123 7.53 3.36 3.48
N LEU A 124 8.49 3.84 2.71
CA LEU A 124 9.74 3.15 2.45
C LEU A 124 10.85 3.85 3.24
N ALA A 125 11.40 3.18 4.24
CA ALA A 125 12.57 3.65 4.97
C ALA A 125 13.82 3.16 4.25
N VAL A 126 14.65 4.07 3.73
CA VAL A 126 15.88 3.76 2.99
C VAL A 126 17.08 4.08 3.85
N PHE A 127 17.90 3.08 4.10
CA PHE A 127 19.10 3.15 4.92
C PHE A 127 20.35 3.31 4.05
N GLU A 128 21.49 3.52 4.70
CA GLU A 128 22.78 3.70 4.04
C GLU A 128 23.15 2.49 3.15
N ASP A 129 22.93 1.28 3.68
CA ASP A 129 23.19 0.03 2.98
C ASP A 129 22.25 -1.10 3.47
N SER A 130 22.43 -2.29 2.90
CA SER A 130 21.63 -3.47 3.22
C SER A 130 21.94 -4.07 4.59
N GLU A 131 23.13 -3.86 5.14
CA GLU A 131 23.52 -4.36 6.47
C GLU A 131 22.82 -3.55 7.54
N VAL A 132 22.80 -2.22 7.40
CA VAL A 132 22.06 -1.30 8.28
C VAL A 132 20.55 -1.60 8.21
N ALA A 133 20.00 -1.78 7.01
CA ALA A 133 18.58 -2.14 6.84
C ALA A 133 18.24 -3.46 7.54
N ARG A 134 19.10 -4.46 7.43
CA ARG A 134 18.93 -5.76 8.11
C ARG A 134 19.02 -5.62 9.63
N ALA A 135 19.97 -4.87 10.14
CA ALA A 135 20.09 -4.63 11.57
C ALA A 135 18.86 -3.88 12.12
N ALA A 136 18.34 -2.90 11.38
CA ALA A 136 17.10 -2.20 11.69
C ALA A 136 15.88 -3.14 11.69
N PHE A 137 15.79 -4.04 10.71
CA PHE A 137 14.76 -5.07 10.65
C PHE A 137 14.78 -5.99 11.88
N GLU A 138 15.95 -6.51 12.25
CA GLU A 138 16.08 -7.38 13.43
C GLU A 138 15.78 -6.61 14.73
N GLY A 139 16.18 -5.33 14.83
CA GLY A 139 15.81 -4.48 15.95
C GLY A 139 14.30 -4.31 16.12
N LEU A 140 13.58 -4.06 15.02
CA LEU A 140 12.11 -3.98 15.01
C LEU A 140 11.48 -5.33 15.38
N ARG A 141 11.97 -6.41 14.79
CA ARG A 141 11.48 -7.78 15.03
C ARG A 141 11.64 -8.18 16.51
N ALA A 142 12.76 -7.84 17.13
CA ALA A 142 13.00 -8.09 18.55
C ALA A 142 12.01 -7.37 19.48
N LYS A 143 11.36 -6.30 18.99
CA LYS A 143 10.28 -5.58 19.67
C LYS A 143 8.88 -6.03 19.25
N GLY A 144 8.77 -7.10 18.45
CA GLY A 144 7.49 -7.60 17.94
C GLY A 144 6.88 -6.75 16.81
N LEU A 145 7.67 -5.85 16.21
CA LEU A 145 7.24 -4.99 15.10
C LEU A 145 7.68 -5.60 13.79
N LEU A 146 6.72 -6.08 13.00
CA LEU A 146 6.98 -6.74 11.72
C LEU A 146 6.87 -5.74 10.58
N VAL A 147 7.96 -5.60 9.83
CA VAL A 147 8.05 -4.81 8.61
C VAL A 147 8.47 -5.70 7.44
N ARG A 148 8.48 -5.17 6.23
CA ARG A 148 8.85 -5.96 5.05
C ARG A 148 10.23 -5.55 4.54
N GLU A 149 11.14 -6.51 4.44
CA GLU A 149 12.39 -6.36 3.69
C GLU A 149 12.11 -6.29 2.18
N MET A 150 12.91 -5.53 1.46
CA MET A 150 12.66 -5.20 0.06
C MET A 150 13.67 -5.87 -0.91
N HIS A 151 14.33 -6.95 -0.49
CA HIS A 151 15.27 -7.71 -1.31
C HIS A 151 14.66 -8.17 -2.65
N SER A 152 13.44 -8.72 -2.61
CA SER A 152 12.73 -9.21 -3.81
C SER A 152 12.38 -8.12 -4.82
N TYR A 153 12.49 -6.85 -4.43
CA TYR A 153 12.25 -5.67 -5.29
C TYR A 153 13.56 -5.03 -5.77
N GLY A 154 14.72 -5.64 -5.49
CA GLY A 154 16.02 -5.11 -5.89
C GLY A 154 16.51 -3.91 -5.10
N ILE A 155 15.91 -3.62 -3.95
CA ILE A 155 16.28 -2.51 -3.03
C ILE A 155 16.54 -3.04 -1.62
N PRO A 156 17.59 -3.86 -1.42
CA PRO A 156 17.86 -4.54 -0.15
C PRO A 156 18.17 -3.58 1.01
N GLN A 157 18.56 -2.34 0.73
CA GLN A 157 18.83 -1.29 1.71
C GLN A 157 17.56 -0.63 2.25
N ALA A 158 16.35 -1.14 1.92
CA ALA A 158 15.11 -0.52 2.32
C ALA A 158 14.18 -1.46 3.10
N LEU A 159 13.39 -0.88 4.00
CA LEU A 159 12.28 -1.54 4.70
C LEU A 159 10.96 -0.85 4.36
N ARG A 160 9.94 -1.63 4.01
CA ARG A 160 8.58 -1.12 3.84
C ARG A 160 7.82 -1.24 5.15
N ILE A 161 7.39 -0.11 5.67
CA ILE A 161 6.69 0.01 6.95
C ILE A 161 5.24 0.39 6.66
N SER A 162 4.30 -0.51 6.95
CA SER A 162 2.86 -0.24 6.81
C SER A 162 2.39 0.69 7.91
N ILE A 163 1.48 1.60 7.57
CA ILE A 163 0.84 2.47 8.55
C ILE A 163 -0.10 1.64 9.41
N GLY A 164 0.09 1.66 10.70
CA GLY A 164 -0.64 0.90 11.70
C GLY A 164 -1.18 1.78 12.82
N LEU A 165 -1.33 1.20 14.00
CA LEU A 165 -1.76 1.92 15.19
C LEU A 165 -0.64 2.82 15.73
N GLU A 166 -1.01 3.90 16.41
CA GLU A 166 -0.10 4.90 16.99
C GLU A 166 1.03 4.28 17.80
N ALA A 167 0.71 3.35 18.70
CA ALA A 167 1.72 2.70 19.55
C ALA A 167 2.78 1.97 18.72
N GLY A 168 2.38 1.26 17.66
CA GLY A 168 3.30 0.60 16.75
C GLY A 168 4.18 1.57 15.97
N MET A 169 3.60 2.68 15.47
CA MET A 169 4.35 3.71 14.74
C MET A 169 5.41 4.37 15.65
N ARG A 170 5.01 4.79 16.87
CA ARG A 170 5.93 5.40 17.82
C ARG A 170 7.02 4.43 18.28
N GLY A 171 6.65 3.18 18.59
CA GLY A 171 7.62 2.13 18.94
C GLY A 171 8.60 1.83 17.81
N GLY A 172 8.13 1.85 16.55
CA GLY A 172 8.98 1.68 15.38
C GLY A 172 10.01 2.81 15.22
N VAL A 173 9.59 4.06 15.36
CA VAL A 173 10.51 5.22 15.29
C VAL A 173 11.54 5.16 16.42
N GLU A 174 11.13 4.78 17.63
CA GLU A 174 12.06 4.66 18.78
C GLU A 174 13.17 3.63 18.52
N VAL A 175 12.87 2.52 17.85
CA VAL A 175 13.89 1.55 17.44
C VAL A 175 14.75 2.09 16.31
N LEU A 176 14.13 2.74 15.32
CA LEU A 176 14.82 3.12 14.08
C LEU A 176 15.72 4.34 14.22
N LYS A 177 15.55 5.17 15.25
CA LYS A 177 16.38 6.38 15.47
C LYS A 177 17.88 6.10 15.53
N ASP A 178 18.28 4.89 15.95
CA ASP A 178 19.68 4.50 16.11
C ASP A 178 20.32 4.04 14.77
N PHE A 179 19.51 3.91 13.70
CA PHE A 179 19.93 3.44 12.39
C PHE A 179 19.97 4.53 11.31
N GLY A 180 19.76 5.77 11.67
CA GLY A 180 19.91 6.89 10.74
C GLY A 180 21.35 7.05 10.26
N ALA A 181 21.54 7.56 9.03
CA ALA A 181 22.86 7.78 8.45
C ALA A 181 23.77 8.55 9.42
N ARG A 182 24.92 8.01 9.70
CA ARG A 182 25.94 8.69 10.49
C ARG A 182 26.50 9.79 9.59
N GLY A 183 26.35 11.05 9.99
CA GLY A 183 27.03 12.14 9.30
C GLY A 183 28.51 11.79 9.09
N ALA A 184 29.06 12.12 7.91
CA ALA A 184 30.50 12.04 7.72
C ALA A 184 31.14 12.66 8.96
N LYS A 185 31.99 11.92 9.64
CA LYS A 185 32.84 12.47 10.69
C LYS A 185 33.74 13.48 9.97
N ASP A 186 33.56 14.78 10.27
CA ASP A 186 34.48 15.84 9.90
C ASP A 186 35.89 15.50 10.41
#